data_b61d54fca7d2ae7cfafb622c49f084d8
#
_entry.id   b61d54fca7d2ae7cfafb622c49f084d8
#
_cell.length_a   1.000
_cell.length_b   1.000
_cell.length_c   1.000
_cell.angle_alpha   90.00
_cell.angle_beta   90.00
_cell.angle_gamma   90.00
#
_symmetry.space_group_name_H-M   'P 1'
#
loop_
_entity.id
_entity.type
_entity.pdbx_description
1 polymer ?
#
loop_
_entity_poly.entity_id
_entity_poly.type
_entity_poly.pdbx_seq_one_letter_code
_entity_poly.pdbx_strand_id
1 'polypeptide(L)'
;MNDLNHVVLIGRLTQDAELKYTQNGYAISSFSIAVNRSRKNGDQWVEEANFFEVSLFGKSAENLKPYLIKGKQVAIDGELRQDRWESEGQKRSKVVIVANNVQLVGGNNGTNGQSAGGYATNPTQARPTYQQPAAPQQSYAPGPAYGGDAGFPDDIPF
;
A
#
# COMPACT_ATOMS: atom_id res chain seq x y z
N MET A 1 -10.08 -14.56 30.02
CA MET A 1 -10.65 -14.44 28.66
C MET A 1 -10.09 -13.15 28.07
N ASN A 2 -9.49 -13.19 26.91
CA ASN A 2 -8.96 -11.99 26.27
C ASN A 2 -9.96 -11.54 25.20
N ASP A 3 -10.34 -10.28 25.26
CA ASP A 3 -11.18 -9.66 24.24
C ASP A 3 -10.38 -9.45 22.95
N LEU A 4 -11.07 -9.47 21.81
CA LEU A 4 -10.44 -9.18 20.53
C LEU A 4 -10.22 -7.68 20.39
N ASN A 5 -8.95 -7.30 20.13
CA ASN A 5 -8.57 -5.92 19.85
C ASN A 5 -7.55 -5.94 18.72
N HIS A 6 -8.02 -5.65 17.50
CA HIS A 6 -7.22 -5.69 16.30
C HIS A 6 -7.68 -4.62 15.31
N VAL A 7 -6.74 -3.89 14.74
CA VAL A 7 -7.00 -2.85 13.75
C VAL A 7 -6.02 -2.95 12.59
N VAL A 8 -6.55 -2.89 11.38
CA VAL A 8 -5.76 -2.81 10.14
C VAL A 8 -6.18 -1.57 9.37
N LEU A 9 -5.24 -0.71 9.05
CA LEU A 9 -5.49 0.53 8.32
C LEU A 9 -4.44 0.73 7.22
N ILE A 10 -4.89 1.32 6.12
CA ILE A 10 -3.99 1.87 5.10
C ILE A 10 -4.23 3.38 5.05
N GLY A 11 -3.16 4.15 5.26
CA GLY A 11 -3.25 5.62 5.29
C GLY A 11 -1.97 6.27 4.79
N ARG A 12 -1.96 7.60 4.79
CA ARG A 12 -0.79 8.41 4.42
C ARG A 12 -0.31 9.21 5.63
N LEU A 13 1.00 9.24 5.85
CA LEU A 13 1.57 10.06 6.91
C LEU A 13 1.25 11.54 6.67
N THR A 14 0.79 12.23 7.70
CA THR A 14 0.51 13.67 7.67
C THR A 14 1.74 14.52 7.93
N GLN A 15 2.72 13.94 8.62
CA GLN A 15 4.02 14.53 8.98
C GLN A 15 5.06 13.40 9.10
N ASP A 16 6.33 13.79 9.18
CA ASP A 16 7.42 12.85 9.41
C ASP A 16 7.29 12.19 10.80
N ALA A 17 7.65 10.91 10.90
CA ALA A 17 7.62 10.22 12.17
C ALA A 17 8.64 10.78 13.15
N GLU A 18 8.24 10.97 14.40
CA GLU A 18 9.10 11.38 15.50
C GLU A 18 9.63 10.15 16.23
N LEU A 19 10.94 10.04 16.37
CA LEU A 19 11.58 8.94 17.11
C LEU A 19 12.03 9.47 18.47
N LYS A 20 11.58 8.80 19.53
CA LYS A 20 11.97 9.06 20.93
C LYS A 20 12.49 7.79 21.56
N TYR A 21 13.33 7.95 22.57
CA TYR A 21 13.84 6.85 23.39
C TYR A 21 13.34 7.01 24.82
N THR A 22 12.88 5.92 25.41
CA THR A 22 12.58 5.88 26.83
C THR A 22 13.87 5.90 27.64
N GLN A 23 13.76 6.12 28.96
CA GLN A 23 14.91 6.06 29.87
C GLN A 23 15.66 4.73 29.83
N ASN A 24 14.97 3.66 29.46
CA ASN A 24 15.54 2.32 29.32
C ASN A 24 16.10 2.05 27.91
N GLY A 25 16.21 3.07 27.05
CA GLY A 25 16.72 2.93 25.69
C GLY A 25 15.74 2.29 24.69
N TYR A 26 14.46 2.18 25.05
CA TYR A 26 13.46 1.61 24.15
C TYR A 26 12.99 2.65 23.13
N ALA A 27 13.08 2.32 21.84
CA ALA A 27 12.70 3.23 20.79
C ALA A 27 11.18 3.28 20.60
N ILE A 28 10.64 4.48 20.44
CA ILE A 28 9.22 4.73 20.13
C ILE A 28 9.17 5.70 18.97
N SER A 29 8.54 5.28 17.87
CA SER A 29 8.26 6.16 16.74
C SER A 29 6.78 6.52 16.74
N SER A 30 6.48 7.82 16.84
CA SER A 30 5.13 8.36 16.84
C SER A 30 4.86 9.12 15.55
N PHE A 31 3.73 8.85 14.92
CA PHE A 31 3.32 9.53 13.69
C PHE A 31 1.79 9.54 13.56
N SER A 32 1.27 10.39 12.69
CA SER A 32 -0.17 10.47 12.39
C SER A 32 -0.41 10.11 10.94
N ILE A 33 -1.47 9.34 10.70
CA ILE A 33 -1.92 8.97 9.36
C ILE A 33 -3.29 9.56 9.06
N ALA A 34 -3.49 9.94 7.80
CA ALA A 34 -4.79 10.28 7.23
C ALA A 34 -5.35 9.07 6.49
N VAL A 35 -6.56 8.67 6.84
CA VAL A 35 -7.33 7.61 6.18
C VAL A 35 -8.55 8.25 5.56
N ASN A 36 -8.64 8.24 4.24
CA ASN A 36 -9.76 8.82 3.52
C ASN A 36 -10.96 7.86 3.52
N ARG A 37 -12.12 8.41 3.75
CA ARG A 37 -13.40 7.72 3.68
C ARG A 37 -14.33 8.50 2.76
N SER A 38 -14.93 7.81 1.78
CA SER A 38 -16.00 8.39 0.98
C SER A 38 -17.34 8.15 1.66
N ARG A 39 -18.13 9.20 1.84
CA ARG A 39 -19.48 9.15 2.39
C ARG A 39 -20.48 9.79 1.43
N LYS A 40 -21.60 9.16 1.23
CA LYS A 40 -22.72 9.72 0.48
C LYS A 40 -23.45 10.75 1.36
N ASN A 41 -23.59 11.98 0.85
CA ASN A 41 -24.36 13.03 1.48
C ASN A 41 -25.43 13.52 0.46
N GLY A 42 -26.67 13.05 0.61
CA GLY A 42 -27.69 13.20 -0.43
C GLY A 42 -27.27 12.47 -1.70
N ASP A 43 -27.21 13.18 -2.83
CA ASP A 43 -26.80 12.61 -4.12
C ASP A 43 -25.31 12.80 -4.45
N GLN A 44 -24.54 13.39 -3.55
CA GLN A 44 -23.11 13.65 -3.75
C GLN A 44 -22.24 12.77 -2.86
N TRP A 45 -21.10 12.36 -3.41
CA TRP A 45 -20.05 11.70 -2.64
C TRP A 45 -19.08 12.75 -2.09
N VAL A 46 -18.87 12.72 -0.79
CA VAL A 46 -17.95 13.61 -0.08
C VAL A 46 -16.80 12.78 0.49
N GLU A 47 -15.57 13.21 0.24
CA GLU A 47 -14.39 12.61 0.86
C GLU A 47 -14.13 13.27 2.21
N GLU A 48 -13.91 12.44 3.23
CA GLU A 48 -13.59 12.84 4.59
C GLU A 48 -12.29 12.18 5.02
N ALA A 49 -11.35 12.98 5.47
CA ALA A 49 -10.10 12.48 6.01
C ALA A 49 -10.22 12.27 7.53
N ASN A 50 -9.94 11.04 7.97
CA ASN A 50 -9.87 10.70 9.38
C ASN A 50 -8.40 10.58 9.81
N PHE A 51 -8.04 11.19 10.93
CA PHE A 51 -6.68 11.23 11.43
C PHE A 51 -6.53 10.31 12.62
N PHE A 52 -5.52 9.44 12.56
CA PHE A 52 -5.20 8.49 13.62
C PHE A 52 -3.75 8.65 14.04
N GLU A 53 -3.52 8.65 15.35
CA GLU A 53 -2.18 8.58 15.88
C GLU A 53 -1.73 7.14 16.03
N VAL A 54 -0.48 6.90 15.68
CA VAL A 54 0.15 5.58 15.65
C VAL A 54 1.46 5.65 16.43
N SER A 55 1.66 4.66 17.29
CA SER A 55 2.91 4.45 18.01
C SER A 55 3.50 3.10 17.61
N LEU A 56 4.72 3.12 17.10
CA LEU A 56 5.50 1.93 16.75
C LEU A 56 6.66 1.79 17.73
N PHE A 57 6.90 0.59 18.23
CA PHE A 57 7.85 0.32 19.30
C PHE A 57 9.03 -0.54 18.84
N GLY A 58 10.16 -0.40 19.54
CA GLY A 58 11.33 -1.25 19.42
C GLY A 58 12.14 -1.05 18.13
N LYS A 59 12.85 -2.09 17.70
CA LYS A 59 13.74 -2.04 16.52
C LYS A 59 13.04 -1.63 15.22
N SER A 60 11.78 -2.00 15.08
CA SER A 60 10.97 -1.60 13.91
C SER A 60 10.80 -0.08 13.83
N ALA A 61 10.68 0.60 14.99
CA ALA A 61 10.59 2.05 15.07
C ALA A 61 11.87 2.73 14.55
N GLU A 62 13.03 2.19 14.89
CA GLU A 62 14.33 2.70 14.42
C GLU A 62 14.54 2.46 12.93
N ASN A 63 14.30 1.24 12.48
CA ASN A 63 14.54 0.82 11.10
C ASN A 63 13.63 1.52 10.10
N LEU A 64 12.38 1.77 10.47
CA LEU A 64 11.39 2.38 9.58
C LEU A 64 11.41 3.91 9.61
N LYS A 65 11.99 4.53 10.64
CA LYS A 65 12.04 5.99 10.80
C LYS A 65 12.49 6.74 9.53
N PRO A 66 13.55 6.33 8.81
CA PRO A 66 13.99 7.03 7.59
C PRO A 66 12.96 7.01 6.46
N TYR A 67 12.05 6.05 6.47
CA TYR A 67 11.03 5.83 5.45
C TYR A 67 9.66 6.39 5.82
N LEU A 68 9.42 6.67 7.11
CA LEU A 68 8.18 7.20 7.63
C LEU A 68 8.16 8.74 7.51
N ILE A 69 8.13 9.22 6.28
CA ILE A 69 8.10 10.64 5.93
C ILE A 69 6.70 11.07 5.52
N LYS A 70 6.42 12.36 5.62
CA LYS A 70 5.15 12.98 5.22
C LYS A 70 4.71 12.53 3.81
N GLY A 71 3.45 12.18 3.66
CA GLY A 71 2.84 11.74 2.40
C GLY A 71 3.09 10.27 2.05
N LYS A 72 3.99 9.57 2.75
CA LYS A 72 4.22 8.15 2.51
C LYS A 72 2.99 7.34 2.88
N GLN A 73 2.59 6.42 2.01
CA GLN A 73 1.50 5.48 2.27
C GLN A 73 2.03 4.27 3.02
N VAL A 74 1.31 3.89 4.08
CA VAL A 74 1.66 2.75 4.93
C VAL A 74 0.42 1.91 5.22
N ALA A 75 0.62 0.60 5.35
CA ALA A 75 -0.33 -0.32 5.94
C ALA A 75 0.11 -0.60 7.39
N ILE A 76 -0.81 -0.48 8.30
CA ILE A 76 -0.60 -0.66 9.74
C ILE A 76 -1.46 -1.81 10.21
N ASP A 77 -0.84 -2.69 10.96
CA ASP A 77 -1.47 -3.77 11.69
C ASP A 77 -1.15 -3.59 13.16
N GLY A 78 -2.16 -3.53 14.03
CA GLY A 78 -1.97 -3.23 15.44
C GLY A 78 -3.24 -3.36 16.26
N GLU A 79 -3.23 -2.69 17.39
CA GLU A 79 -4.33 -2.66 18.35
C GLU A 79 -4.65 -1.24 18.82
N LEU A 80 -5.86 -1.01 19.27
CA LEU A 80 -6.25 0.25 19.87
C LEU A 80 -5.85 0.27 21.35
N ARG A 81 -5.27 1.36 21.80
CA ARG A 81 -4.97 1.61 23.20
C ARG A 81 -5.55 2.95 23.61
N GLN A 82 -6.19 2.98 24.76
CA GLN A 82 -6.67 4.22 25.37
C GLN A 82 -5.64 4.72 26.37
N ASP A 83 -4.96 5.82 26.03
CA ASP A 83 -4.11 6.54 26.96
C ASP A 83 -4.97 7.49 27.79
N ARG A 84 -4.74 7.52 29.11
CA ARG A 84 -5.46 8.38 30.05
C ARG A 84 -4.45 9.17 30.86
N TRP A 85 -4.68 10.45 30.98
CA TRP A 85 -3.84 11.34 31.80
C TRP A 85 -4.70 12.41 32.47
N GLU A 86 -4.16 13.03 33.48
CA GLU A 86 -4.76 14.16 34.15
C GLU A 86 -3.97 15.43 33.77
N SER A 87 -4.67 16.46 33.34
CA SER A 87 -4.12 17.76 33.02
C SER A 87 -4.99 18.83 33.62
N GLU A 88 -4.40 19.71 34.42
CA GLU A 88 -5.12 20.82 35.09
C GLU A 88 -6.34 20.38 35.87
N GLY A 89 -6.27 19.24 36.59
CA GLY A 89 -7.35 18.67 37.36
C GLY A 89 -8.47 18.02 36.53
N GLN A 90 -8.33 17.96 35.21
CA GLN A 90 -9.27 17.29 34.29
C GLN A 90 -8.71 15.96 33.81
N LYS A 91 -9.52 14.92 33.89
CA LYS A 91 -9.21 13.62 33.31
C LYS A 91 -9.39 13.68 31.79
N ARG A 92 -8.34 13.42 31.06
CA ARG A 92 -8.33 13.37 29.60
C ARG A 92 -8.00 11.96 29.13
N SER A 93 -8.53 11.59 27.97
CA SER A 93 -8.21 10.32 27.35
C SER A 93 -8.08 10.49 25.84
N LYS A 94 -7.25 9.65 25.24
CA LYS A 94 -7.00 9.60 23.81
C LYS A 94 -6.86 8.15 23.38
N VAL A 95 -7.43 7.83 22.22
CA VAL A 95 -7.22 6.52 21.60
C VAL A 95 -6.09 6.64 20.62
N VAL A 96 -5.11 5.77 20.75
CA VAL A 96 -3.95 5.65 19.86
C VAL A 96 -3.88 4.23 19.31
N ILE A 97 -3.27 4.07 18.16
CA ILE A 97 -3.00 2.75 17.57
C ILE A 97 -1.58 2.35 17.97
N VAL A 98 -1.47 1.22 18.63
CA VAL A 98 -0.18 0.57 18.87
C VAL A 98 0.08 -0.36 17.72
N ALA A 99 1.03 0.00 16.84
CA ALA A 99 1.37 -0.80 15.68
C ALA A 99 2.27 -1.98 16.07
N ASN A 100 1.85 -3.18 15.71
CA ASN A 100 2.65 -4.40 15.79
C ASN A 100 3.50 -4.55 14.53
N ASN A 101 2.93 -4.16 13.38
CA ASN A 101 3.62 -4.19 12.09
C ASN A 101 3.25 -2.95 11.25
N VAL A 102 4.23 -2.41 10.54
CA VAL A 102 4.05 -1.32 9.58
C VAL A 102 4.73 -1.70 8.27
N GLN A 103 3.97 -1.71 7.19
CA GLN A 103 4.45 -1.99 5.85
C GLN A 103 4.37 -0.73 5.00
N LEU A 104 5.43 -0.45 4.26
CA LEU A 104 5.46 0.64 3.29
C LEU A 104 4.67 0.22 2.06
N VAL A 105 3.58 0.93 1.79
CA VAL A 105 2.70 0.69 0.63
C VAL A 105 2.95 1.77 -0.41
N GLY A 106 2.83 1.41 -1.67
CA GLY A 106 3.10 2.32 -2.78
C GLY A 106 4.57 2.27 -3.19
N GLY A 107 4.77 1.97 -4.47
CA GLY A 107 6.08 2.00 -5.09
C GLY A 107 6.71 3.37 -4.94
N ASN A 108 7.99 3.37 -4.86
CA ASN A 108 8.82 4.52 -5.05
C ASN A 108 8.35 5.24 -6.32
N ASN A 109 7.65 6.36 -6.21
CA ASN A 109 7.79 7.40 -7.20
C ASN A 109 9.22 7.90 -7.02
N GLY A 110 10.16 6.99 -7.29
CA GLY A 110 11.56 7.28 -7.32
C GLY A 110 11.75 8.38 -8.33
N THR A 111 12.19 9.51 -7.87
CA THR A 111 13.14 10.33 -8.59
C THR A 111 13.84 9.46 -9.62
N ASN A 112 13.59 9.78 -10.85
CA ASN A 112 14.32 9.36 -12.02
C ASN A 112 15.80 9.74 -11.78
N GLY A 113 16.51 8.93 -11.01
CA GLY A 113 17.96 8.95 -10.92
C GLY A 113 18.46 8.40 -12.25
N GLN A 114 18.76 9.30 -13.17
CA GLN A 114 19.61 9.04 -14.30
C GLN A 114 20.89 8.36 -13.79
N SER A 115 20.89 7.05 -13.78
CA SER A 115 22.13 6.29 -13.82
C SER A 115 22.69 6.43 -15.23
N ALA A 116 23.45 7.47 -15.43
CA ALA A 116 24.43 7.51 -16.51
C ALA A 116 25.50 6.48 -16.18
N GLY A 117 25.19 5.21 -16.42
CA GLY A 117 26.14 4.12 -16.51
C GLY A 117 26.52 4.00 -17.98
N GLY A 118 27.58 4.70 -18.37
CA GLY A 118 28.18 4.51 -19.65
C GLY A 118 28.70 3.08 -19.78
N TYR A 119 28.02 2.28 -20.56
CA TYR A 119 28.59 1.05 -21.08
C TYR A 119 29.38 1.42 -22.33
N ALA A 120 30.71 1.31 -22.23
CA ALA A 120 31.62 1.38 -23.30
C ALA A 120 31.15 0.44 -24.42
N THR A 121 30.89 1.02 -25.59
CA THR A 121 30.65 0.31 -26.83
C THR A 121 31.94 -0.35 -27.26
N ASN A 122 32.00 -1.67 -27.18
CA ASN A 122 32.98 -2.46 -27.93
C ASN A 122 32.42 -2.67 -29.36
N PRO A 123 33.13 -2.26 -30.39
CA PRO A 123 32.72 -2.56 -31.75
C PRO A 123 33.20 -3.96 -32.15
N THR A 124 32.42 -4.61 -32.99
CA THR A 124 32.77 -5.71 -33.89
C THR A 124 32.62 -7.13 -33.34
N GLN A 125 31.44 -7.69 -33.59
CA GLN A 125 31.40 -9.02 -34.22
C GLN A 125 30.05 -9.16 -34.97
N ALA A 126 30.15 -9.35 -36.25
CA ALA A 126 29.07 -9.61 -37.20
C ALA A 126 28.35 -10.91 -36.81
N ARG A 127 27.04 -10.84 -36.60
CA ARG A 127 26.18 -12.03 -36.50
C ARG A 127 25.82 -12.51 -37.90
N PRO A 128 25.91 -13.80 -38.17
CA PRO A 128 25.45 -14.35 -39.46
C PRO A 128 23.90 -14.32 -39.47
N THR A 129 23.38 -13.80 -40.56
CA THR A 129 21.95 -13.75 -40.89
C THR A 129 21.48 -15.17 -41.20
N TYR A 130 20.68 -15.75 -40.32
CA TYR A 130 19.90 -16.95 -40.65
C TYR A 130 18.67 -16.50 -41.42
N GLN A 131 18.66 -16.81 -42.75
CA GLN A 131 17.44 -16.74 -43.57
C GLN A 131 16.49 -17.84 -43.12
N GLN A 132 15.32 -17.42 -42.60
CA GLN A 132 14.21 -18.31 -42.29
C GLN A 132 13.53 -18.71 -43.61
N PRO A 133 13.37 -20.01 -43.91
CA PRO A 133 12.60 -20.44 -45.09
C PRO A 133 11.12 -20.11 -44.89
N ALA A 134 10.49 -19.59 -45.93
CA ALA A 134 9.07 -19.27 -45.99
C ALA A 134 8.25 -20.55 -45.83
N ALA A 135 7.33 -20.53 -44.83
CA ALA A 135 6.33 -21.57 -44.68
C ALA A 135 5.25 -21.43 -45.75
N PRO A 136 4.72 -22.52 -46.30
CA PRO A 136 3.67 -22.47 -47.31
C PRO A 136 2.34 -22.02 -46.71
N GLN A 137 1.69 -21.06 -47.36
CA GLN A 137 0.34 -20.62 -47.05
C GLN A 137 -0.65 -21.77 -47.33
N GLN A 138 -1.24 -22.33 -46.28
CA GLN A 138 -2.42 -23.17 -46.41
C GLN A 138 -3.64 -22.26 -46.51
N SER A 139 -4.29 -22.28 -47.66
CA SER A 139 -5.59 -21.69 -47.88
C SER A 139 -6.67 -22.47 -47.07
N TYR A 140 -7.25 -21.84 -46.09
CA TYR A 140 -8.40 -22.35 -45.39
C TYR A 140 -9.65 -22.10 -46.24
N ALA A 141 -10.28 -23.18 -46.67
CA ALA A 141 -11.64 -23.16 -47.23
C ALA A 141 -12.66 -22.81 -46.12
N PRO A 142 -13.72 -22.04 -46.43
CA PRO A 142 -14.75 -21.73 -45.46
C PRO A 142 -15.62 -22.97 -45.18
N GLY A 143 -15.64 -23.39 -43.91
CA GLY A 143 -16.55 -24.44 -43.42
C GLY A 143 -17.97 -23.93 -43.24
N PRO A 144 -18.97 -24.82 -43.25
CA PRO A 144 -20.39 -24.46 -43.29
C PRO A 144 -20.88 -23.83 -41.97
N ALA A 145 -21.73 -22.81 -42.16
CA ALA A 145 -22.45 -22.13 -41.07
C ALA A 145 -23.38 -23.13 -40.33
N TYR A 146 -23.09 -23.35 -39.05
CA TYR A 146 -24.05 -23.95 -38.14
C TYR A 146 -24.85 -22.83 -37.47
N GLY A 147 -26.08 -22.65 -37.99
CA GLY A 147 -27.17 -22.01 -37.25
C GLY A 147 -27.67 -22.99 -36.19
N GLY A 148 -27.64 -22.56 -34.94
CA GLY A 148 -28.15 -23.31 -33.80
C GLY A 148 -28.41 -22.34 -32.67
N ASP A 149 -29.64 -21.82 -32.69
CA ASP A 149 -30.29 -21.18 -31.54
C ASP A 149 -30.36 -22.21 -30.41
N ALA A 150 -29.52 -22.03 -29.37
CA ALA A 150 -29.64 -22.76 -28.13
C ALA A 150 -29.68 -21.72 -27.01
N GLY A 151 -30.92 -21.42 -26.58
CA GLY A 151 -31.21 -20.61 -25.42
C GLY A 151 -30.46 -21.10 -24.17
N PHE A 152 -29.78 -20.19 -23.52
CA PHE A 152 -29.24 -20.41 -22.19
C PHE A 152 -30.39 -20.45 -21.18
N PRO A 153 -30.48 -21.46 -20.31
CA PRO A 153 -31.45 -21.42 -19.22
C PRO A 153 -30.99 -20.38 -18.16
N ASP A 154 -31.87 -19.41 -18.02
CA ASP A 154 -31.81 -18.33 -17.03
C ASP A 154 -32.39 -18.89 -15.71
N ASP A 155 -31.60 -19.63 -14.95
CA ASP A 155 -31.95 -20.02 -13.57
C ASP A 155 -30.70 -20.23 -12.75
N ILE A 156 -30.30 -19.14 -12.08
CA ILE A 156 -29.38 -19.23 -10.95
C ILE A 156 -30.19 -18.87 -9.69
N PRO A 157 -30.54 -19.82 -8.80
CA PRO A 157 -31.16 -19.51 -7.53
C PRO A 157 -30.11 -18.98 -6.54
N PHE A 158 -30.42 -17.83 -5.94
CA PHE A 158 -29.73 -17.32 -4.77
C PHE A 158 -30.24 -17.99 -3.50
#